data_70bdcfab35d21418e3191648b8a71344
#
_entry.id   70bdcfab35d21418e3191648b8a71344
#
_cell.length_a   1.000
_cell.length_b   1.000
_cell.length_c   1.000
_cell.angle_alpha   90.00
_cell.angle_beta   90.00
_cell.angle_gamma   90.00
#
_symmetry.space_group_name_H-M   'P 1'
#
loop_
_entity.id
_entity.type
_entity.pdbx_description
1 polymer ?
#
loop_
_entity_poly.entity_id
_entity_poly.type
_entity_poly.pdbx_seq_one_letter_code
_entity_poly.pdbx_strand_id
1 'polypeptide(L)'
;MAQEGNKAFSDDLKLEVIKEVCKGFADQAYRTLLVAYKDVTDEQWETQSKENNNFTELEDRQIVEQGLTMVGIFALEDPLRPGIRDAVARCRIAGINTRMCTGDSIDTAKAISLQAGIITREELDLDAEGHIVAMNGSDFRI
;
A
#
# COMPACT_ATOMS: atom_id res chain seq x y z
N MET A 1 -31.65 3.20 -18.62
CA MET A 1 -30.18 3.16 -18.59
C MET A 1 -29.78 1.71 -18.46
N ALA A 2 -29.13 1.15 -19.47
CA ALA A 2 -28.62 -0.22 -19.38
C ALA A 2 -27.56 -0.26 -18.26
N GLN A 3 -27.73 -1.12 -17.28
CA GLN A 3 -26.68 -1.47 -16.34
C GLN A 3 -25.57 -2.14 -17.18
N GLU A 4 -24.48 -1.46 -17.44
CA GLU A 4 -23.27 -2.12 -17.88
C GLU A 4 -22.90 -3.11 -16.78
N GLY A 5 -22.97 -4.40 -17.10
CA GLY A 5 -22.72 -5.47 -16.14
C GLY A 5 -21.29 -5.39 -15.61
N ASN A 6 -21.09 -5.71 -14.35
CA ASN A 6 -19.78 -5.79 -13.71
C ASN A 6 -18.83 -6.66 -14.55
N LYS A 7 -17.68 -6.11 -14.94
CA LYS A 7 -16.65 -6.83 -15.68
C LYS A 7 -15.82 -7.67 -14.70
N ALA A 8 -15.53 -8.91 -15.04
CA ALA A 8 -14.67 -9.75 -14.22
C ALA A 8 -13.28 -9.13 -14.07
N PHE A 9 -12.77 -9.10 -12.85
CA PHE A 9 -11.43 -8.59 -12.53
C PHE A 9 -10.42 -9.72 -12.74
N SER A 10 -10.01 -9.90 -14.00
CA SER A 10 -9.06 -10.95 -14.40
C SER A 10 -7.68 -10.75 -13.76
N ASP A 11 -6.86 -11.80 -13.73
CA ASP A 11 -5.50 -11.71 -13.19
C ASP A 11 -4.61 -10.76 -14.00
N ASP A 12 -4.81 -10.68 -15.31
CA ASP A 12 -4.11 -9.71 -16.17
C ASP A 12 -4.47 -8.27 -15.80
N LEU A 13 -5.77 -7.99 -15.57
CA LEU A 13 -6.23 -6.67 -15.14
C LEU A 13 -5.71 -6.32 -13.74
N LYS A 14 -5.61 -7.30 -12.82
CA LYS A 14 -4.99 -7.09 -11.50
C LYS A 14 -3.53 -6.67 -11.63
N LEU A 15 -2.77 -7.36 -12.47
CA LEU A 15 -1.36 -7.05 -12.70
C LEU A 15 -1.17 -5.67 -13.33
N GLU A 16 -2.03 -5.29 -14.27
CA GLU A 16 -2.04 -3.95 -14.88
C GLU A 16 -2.30 -2.88 -13.81
N VAL A 17 -3.35 -3.06 -13.00
CA VAL A 17 -3.68 -2.12 -11.92
C VAL A 17 -2.54 -1.99 -10.90
N ILE A 18 -1.90 -3.08 -10.52
CA ILE A 18 -0.76 -3.04 -9.59
C ILE A 18 0.40 -2.27 -10.21
N LYS A 19 0.75 -2.55 -11.46
CA LYS A 19 1.91 -1.95 -12.11
C LYS A 19 1.70 -0.49 -12.49
N GLU A 20 0.54 -0.16 -13.07
CA GLU A 20 0.32 1.16 -13.64
C GLU A 20 -0.30 2.14 -12.61
N VAL A 21 -1.22 1.66 -11.78
CA VAL A 21 -1.95 2.52 -10.84
C VAL A 21 -1.27 2.54 -9.48
N CYS A 22 -1.15 1.38 -8.83
CA CYS A 22 -0.64 1.34 -7.46
C CYS A 22 0.83 1.78 -7.40
N LYS A 23 1.67 1.30 -8.33
CA LYS A 23 3.07 1.73 -8.39
C LYS A 23 3.20 3.21 -8.77
N GLY A 24 2.41 3.70 -9.72
CA GLY A 24 2.41 5.11 -10.09
C GLY A 24 2.06 6.04 -8.90
N PHE A 25 1.15 5.62 -8.03
CA PHE A 25 0.85 6.34 -6.78
C PHE A 25 1.97 6.21 -5.74
N ALA A 26 2.54 5.02 -5.59
CA ALA A 26 3.63 4.78 -4.64
C ALA A 26 4.89 5.57 -5.00
N ASP A 27 5.24 5.68 -6.29
CA ASP A 27 6.36 6.49 -6.78
C ASP A 27 6.20 7.99 -6.47
N GLN A 28 4.97 8.45 -6.26
CA GLN A 28 4.63 9.80 -5.81
C GLN A 28 4.49 9.92 -4.29
N ALA A 29 4.84 8.88 -3.54
CA ALA A 29 4.70 8.78 -2.09
C ALA A 29 3.24 8.75 -1.59
N TYR A 30 2.29 8.39 -2.44
CA TYR A 30 0.89 8.21 -2.03
C TYR A 30 0.67 6.81 -1.48
N ARG A 31 -0.15 6.73 -0.43
CA ARG A 31 -0.75 5.47 0.02
C ARG A 31 -1.96 5.14 -0.81
N THR A 32 -2.16 3.89 -1.14
CA THR A 32 -3.33 3.44 -1.89
C THR A 32 -4.36 2.80 -0.98
N LEU A 33 -5.63 3.15 -1.19
CA LEU A 33 -6.78 2.53 -0.56
C LEU A 33 -7.73 2.03 -1.63
N LEU A 34 -7.98 0.71 -1.67
CA LEU A 34 -8.98 0.12 -2.52
C LEU A 34 -10.31 0.08 -1.77
N VAL A 35 -11.37 0.55 -2.44
CA VAL A 35 -12.75 0.44 -1.94
C VAL A 35 -13.51 -0.53 -2.82
N ALA A 36 -14.19 -1.47 -2.18
CA ALA A 36 -15.02 -2.46 -2.83
C ALA A 36 -16.30 -2.71 -2.01
N TYR A 37 -17.32 -3.27 -2.64
CA TYR A 37 -18.57 -3.61 -1.99
C TYR A 37 -19.09 -4.96 -2.46
N LYS A 38 -20.05 -5.50 -1.72
CA LYS A 38 -20.81 -6.69 -2.08
C LYS A 38 -22.24 -6.53 -1.56
N ASP A 39 -23.20 -6.78 -2.43
CA ASP A 39 -24.58 -6.87 -2.03
C ASP A 39 -24.86 -8.27 -1.49
N VAL A 40 -25.45 -8.34 -0.32
CA VAL A 40 -25.92 -9.59 0.31
C VAL A 40 -27.37 -9.42 0.75
N THR A 41 -28.19 -10.46 0.57
CA THR A 41 -29.55 -10.46 1.11
C THR A 41 -29.53 -10.76 2.61
N ASP A 42 -30.62 -10.40 3.32
CA ASP A 42 -30.74 -10.69 4.74
C ASP A 42 -30.61 -12.19 5.04
N GLU A 43 -31.18 -13.04 4.19
CA GLU A 43 -31.06 -14.50 4.30
C GLU A 43 -29.61 -14.99 4.15
N GLN A 44 -28.90 -14.45 3.16
CA GLN A 44 -27.49 -14.78 2.96
C GLN A 44 -26.64 -14.33 4.15
N TRP A 45 -26.91 -13.12 4.68
CA TRP A 45 -26.19 -12.59 5.83
C TRP A 45 -26.43 -13.44 7.08
N GLU A 46 -27.70 -13.78 7.37
CA GLU A 46 -28.02 -14.63 8.52
C GLU A 46 -27.37 -16.01 8.43
N THR A 47 -27.38 -16.62 7.24
CA THR A 47 -26.79 -17.93 7.00
C THR A 47 -25.27 -17.87 7.21
N GLN A 48 -24.61 -16.94 6.54
CA GLN A 48 -23.16 -16.78 6.65
C GLN A 48 -22.71 -16.42 8.06
N SER A 49 -23.48 -15.58 8.76
CA SER A 49 -23.20 -15.21 10.14
C SER A 49 -23.26 -16.42 11.09
N LYS A 50 -24.29 -17.26 10.96
CA LYS A 50 -24.43 -18.47 11.77
C LYS A 50 -23.34 -19.50 11.50
N GLU A 51 -22.98 -19.67 10.22
CA GLU A 51 -21.95 -20.63 9.79
C GLU A 51 -20.53 -20.19 10.14
N ASN A 52 -20.30 -18.88 10.29
CA ASN A 52 -18.97 -18.30 10.53
C ASN A 52 -18.91 -17.56 11.88
N ASN A 53 -19.41 -18.17 12.94
CA ASN A 53 -19.25 -17.72 14.33
C ASN A 53 -19.57 -16.23 14.56
N ASN A 54 -20.59 -15.70 13.86
CA ASN A 54 -20.97 -14.28 13.83
C ASN A 54 -19.82 -13.33 13.49
N PHE A 55 -18.86 -13.80 12.69
CA PHE A 55 -17.68 -13.04 12.23
C PHE A 55 -16.84 -12.49 13.39
N THR A 56 -16.72 -13.24 14.47
CA THR A 56 -16.02 -12.81 15.69
C THR A 56 -14.52 -12.71 15.45
N GLU A 57 -13.94 -13.71 14.79
CA GLU A 57 -12.52 -13.76 14.48
C GLU A 57 -12.22 -13.23 13.05
N LEU A 58 -10.96 -12.91 12.79
CA LEU A 58 -10.54 -12.40 11.47
C LEU A 58 -10.73 -13.45 10.37
N GLU A 59 -10.45 -14.71 10.68
CA GLU A 59 -10.60 -15.82 9.75
C GLU A 59 -12.07 -16.00 9.31
N ASP A 60 -13.02 -15.79 10.23
CA ASP A 60 -14.45 -15.92 9.96
C ASP A 60 -14.95 -14.89 8.92
N ARG A 61 -14.24 -13.74 8.79
CA ARG A 61 -14.60 -12.65 7.88
C ARG A 61 -14.17 -12.89 6.44
N GLN A 62 -13.28 -13.83 6.18
CA GLN A 62 -12.75 -14.10 4.84
C GLN A 62 -13.81 -14.43 3.81
N ILE A 63 -14.92 -15.07 4.25
CA ILE A 63 -16.03 -15.44 3.35
C ILE A 63 -16.77 -14.21 2.82
N VAL A 64 -16.92 -13.16 3.64
CA VAL A 64 -17.60 -11.93 3.22
C VAL A 64 -16.69 -11.01 2.38
N GLU A 65 -15.39 -11.19 2.49
CA GLU A 65 -14.38 -10.44 1.73
C GLU A 65 -14.12 -11.03 0.33
N GLN A 66 -14.83 -12.10 -0.03
CA GLN A 66 -14.74 -12.72 -1.36
C GLN A 66 -15.85 -12.24 -2.29
N GLY A 67 -15.56 -12.22 -3.59
CA GLY A 67 -16.52 -11.84 -4.63
C GLY A 67 -16.94 -10.37 -4.55
N LEU A 68 -16.07 -9.50 -4.09
CA LEU A 68 -16.30 -8.07 -3.99
C LEU A 68 -16.30 -7.41 -5.36
N THR A 69 -17.10 -6.36 -5.51
CA THR A 69 -17.09 -5.46 -6.66
C THR A 69 -16.24 -4.23 -6.32
N MET A 70 -15.19 -4.01 -7.09
CA MET A 70 -14.31 -2.85 -6.90
C MET A 70 -15.03 -1.56 -7.29
N VAL A 71 -15.02 -0.58 -6.41
CA VAL A 71 -15.50 0.78 -6.66
C VAL A 71 -14.39 1.64 -7.25
N GLY A 72 -13.20 1.57 -6.66
CA GLY A 72 -12.06 2.34 -7.11
C GLY A 72 -10.86 2.24 -6.18
N ILE A 73 -9.75 2.83 -6.64
CA ILE A 73 -8.51 2.97 -5.89
C ILE A 73 -8.27 4.45 -5.65
N PHE A 74 -8.08 4.81 -4.40
CA PHE A 74 -7.84 6.17 -3.96
C PHE A 74 -6.37 6.32 -3.56
N ALA A 75 -5.78 7.44 -3.96
CA ALA A 75 -4.45 7.86 -3.52
C ALA A 75 -4.61 8.83 -2.34
N LEU A 76 -3.89 8.55 -1.25
CA LEU A 76 -3.87 9.40 -0.05
C LEU A 76 -2.48 9.99 0.10
N GLU A 77 -2.41 11.30 0.12
CA GLU A 77 -1.19 12.03 0.40
C GLU A 77 -1.06 12.26 1.92
N ASP A 78 0.10 11.89 2.46
CA ASP A 78 0.49 12.22 3.84
C ASP A 78 1.78 13.04 3.77
N PRO A 79 1.67 14.39 3.64
CA PRO A 79 2.81 15.23 3.39
C PRO A 79 3.77 15.24 4.58
N LEU A 80 5.06 15.36 4.28
CA LEU A 80 6.09 15.54 5.29
C LEU A 80 5.81 16.80 6.12
N ARG A 81 6.03 16.72 7.42
CA ARG A 81 5.95 17.90 8.29
C ARG A 81 6.97 18.96 7.86
N PRO A 82 6.63 20.25 7.98
CA PRO A 82 7.58 21.33 7.70
C PRO A 82 8.88 21.16 8.49
N GLY A 83 10.01 21.38 7.83
CA GLY A 83 11.35 21.33 8.46
C GLY A 83 11.98 19.95 8.59
N ILE A 84 11.30 18.85 8.19
CA ILE A 84 11.88 17.49 8.24
C ILE A 84 13.15 17.41 7.40
N ARG A 85 13.13 17.93 6.18
CA ARG A 85 14.30 17.90 5.29
C ARG A 85 15.52 18.60 5.89
N ASP A 86 15.30 19.76 6.51
CA ASP A 86 16.37 20.52 7.19
C ASP A 86 16.88 19.79 8.44
N ALA A 87 15.99 19.11 9.17
CA ALA A 87 16.37 18.31 10.33
C ALA A 87 17.24 17.11 9.91
N VAL A 88 16.86 16.39 8.86
CA VAL A 88 17.64 15.28 8.30
C VAL A 88 18.99 15.77 7.80
N ALA A 89 19.04 16.91 7.10
CA ALA A 89 20.30 17.51 6.64
C ALA A 89 21.24 17.86 7.80
N ARG A 90 20.71 18.42 8.90
CA ARG A 90 21.51 18.70 10.11
C ARG A 90 22.03 17.44 10.78
N CYS A 91 21.24 16.38 10.85
CA CYS A 91 21.70 15.08 11.32
C CYS A 91 22.86 14.56 10.49
N ARG A 92 22.75 14.64 9.17
CA ARG A 92 23.82 14.20 8.24
C ARG A 92 25.11 15.00 8.43
N ILE A 93 25.03 16.33 8.58
CA ILE A 93 26.19 17.19 8.88
C ILE A 93 26.84 16.80 10.21
N ALA A 94 26.04 16.43 11.22
CA ALA A 94 26.53 15.95 12.51
C ALA A 94 27.07 14.50 12.49
N GLY A 95 27.14 13.85 11.32
CA GLY A 95 27.59 12.46 11.19
C GLY A 95 26.55 11.41 11.67
N ILE A 96 25.29 11.81 11.85
CA ILE A 96 24.21 10.94 12.28
C ILE A 96 23.48 10.40 11.05
N ASN A 97 23.45 9.09 10.88
CA ASN A 97 22.70 8.42 9.83
C ASN A 97 21.23 8.26 10.25
N THR A 98 20.34 8.97 9.58
CA THR A 98 18.89 8.83 9.76
C THR A 98 18.41 7.62 8.99
N ARG A 99 17.58 6.78 9.63
CA ARG A 99 16.94 5.63 9.00
C ARG A 99 15.44 5.73 9.19
N MET A 100 14.68 5.29 8.17
CA MET A 100 13.23 5.21 8.25
C MET A 100 12.80 3.76 8.50
N CYS A 101 11.86 3.58 9.43
CA CYS A 101 11.15 2.33 9.64
C CYS A 101 9.65 2.63 9.58
N THR A 102 8.93 1.96 8.69
CA THR A 102 7.52 2.24 8.41
C THR A 102 6.78 0.94 8.07
N GLY A 103 5.46 0.95 8.22
CA GLY A 103 4.57 -0.11 7.73
C GLY A 103 4.09 0.10 6.28
N ASP A 104 4.54 1.15 5.60
CA ASP A 104 4.18 1.42 4.21
C ASP A 104 4.86 0.43 3.24
N SER A 105 4.40 0.40 1.99
CA SER A 105 5.08 -0.35 0.95
C SER A 105 6.49 0.16 0.72
N ILE A 106 7.40 -0.70 0.28
CA ILE A 106 8.81 -0.34 0.05
C ILE A 106 8.95 0.80 -0.99
N ASP A 107 8.10 0.83 -2.01
CA ASP A 107 8.11 1.87 -3.04
C ASP A 107 7.69 3.23 -2.46
N THR A 108 6.60 3.27 -1.67
CA THR A 108 6.18 4.47 -0.94
C THR A 108 7.24 4.93 0.05
N ALA A 109 7.86 3.99 0.78
CA ALA A 109 8.94 4.28 1.73
C ALA A 109 10.16 4.91 1.05
N LYS A 110 10.59 4.39 -0.10
CA LYS A 110 11.66 4.96 -0.92
C LYS A 110 11.33 6.39 -1.37
N ALA A 111 10.12 6.61 -1.88
CA ALA A 111 9.68 7.93 -2.34
C ALA A 111 9.66 8.96 -1.19
N ILE A 112 9.12 8.60 -0.02
CA ILE A 112 9.12 9.46 1.17
C ILE A 112 10.55 9.71 1.68
N SER A 113 11.42 8.70 1.69
CA SER A 113 12.80 8.83 2.12
C SER A 113 13.59 9.79 1.23
N LEU A 114 13.33 9.75 -0.08
CA LEU A 114 13.90 10.70 -1.04
C LEU A 114 13.40 12.13 -0.79
N GLN A 115 12.10 12.30 -0.59
CA GLN A 115 11.49 13.61 -0.27
C GLN A 115 12.06 14.19 1.04
N ALA A 116 12.25 13.35 2.05
CA ALA A 116 12.81 13.74 3.35
C ALA A 116 14.33 14.00 3.31
N GLY A 117 15.02 13.59 2.25
CA GLY A 117 16.47 13.65 2.15
C GLY A 117 17.21 12.60 2.98
N ILE A 118 16.53 11.54 3.39
CA ILE A 118 17.13 10.38 4.09
C ILE A 118 18.01 9.60 3.12
N ILE A 119 17.53 9.41 1.88
CA ILE A 119 18.31 8.84 0.77
C ILE A 119 18.42 9.83 -0.38
N THR A 120 19.41 9.65 -1.24
CA THR A 120 19.62 10.45 -2.45
C THR A 120 19.12 9.71 -3.69
N ARG A 121 19.09 10.38 -4.83
CA ARG A 121 18.73 9.75 -6.11
C ARG A 121 19.78 8.71 -6.49
N GLU A 122 21.05 9.03 -6.32
CA GLU A 122 22.18 8.15 -6.60
C GLU A 122 22.11 6.85 -5.76
N GLU A 123 21.72 6.97 -4.48
CA GLU A 123 21.54 5.80 -3.62
C GLU A 123 20.35 4.92 -4.10
N LEU A 124 19.28 5.53 -4.61
CA LEU A 124 18.19 4.78 -5.24
C LEU A 124 18.62 4.06 -6.52
N ASP A 125 19.44 4.69 -7.32
CA ASP A 125 19.98 4.08 -8.54
C ASP A 125 20.87 2.89 -8.19
N LEU A 126 21.71 2.99 -7.15
CA LEU A 126 22.49 1.87 -6.61
C LEU A 126 21.60 0.74 -6.07
N ASP A 127 20.48 1.05 -5.43
CA ASP A 127 19.52 0.05 -4.97
C ASP A 127 18.91 -0.74 -6.15
N ALA A 128 18.64 -0.06 -7.26
CA ALA A 128 18.19 -0.71 -8.50
C ALA A 128 19.26 -1.62 -9.13
N GLU A 129 20.54 -1.35 -8.88
CA GLU A 129 21.69 -2.17 -9.31
C GLU A 129 22.01 -3.32 -8.34
N GLY A 130 21.22 -3.48 -7.25
CA GLY A 130 21.35 -4.58 -6.29
C GLY A 130 22.12 -4.23 -5.01
N HIS A 131 22.44 -2.95 -4.78
CA HIS A 131 22.94 -2.48 -3.48
C HIS A 131 21.74 -2.24 -2.54
N ILE A 132 21.75 -2.86 -1.37
CA ILE A 132 20.61 -2.79 -0.45
C ILE A 132 20.58 -1.44 0.26
N VAL A 133 19.73 -0.53 -0.23
CA VAL A 133 19.44 0.77 0.38
C VAL A 133 18.13 0.71 1.18
N ALA A 134 17.16 -0.09 0.70
CA ALA A 134 15.89 -0.34 1.37
C ALA A 134 15.54 -1.82 1.31
N MET A 135 14.89 -2.34 2.34
CA MET A 135 14.45 -3.74 2.39
C MET A 135 13.13 -3.89 3.14
N ASN A 136 12.40 -4.95 2.85
CA ASN A 136 11.22 -5.31 3.63
C ASN A 136 11.61 -5.87 5.00
N GLY A 137 10.73 -5.70 5.99
CA GLY A 137 10.97 -6.21 7.34
C GLY A 137 11.11 -7.73 7.43
N SER A 138 10.50 -8.49 6.50
CA SER A 138 10.72 -9.94 6.36
C SER A 138 12.16 -10.30 6.04
N ASP A 139 12.79 -9.50 5.19
CA ASP A 139 14.16 -9.75 4.68
C ASP A 139 15.21 -9.29 5.70
N PHE A 140 14.83 -8.39 6.62
CA PHE A 140 15.68 -7.90 7.70
C PHE A 140 15.77 -8.87 8.89
N ARG A 141 14.78 -9.76 9.06
CA ARG A 141 14.77 -10.74 10.14
C ARG A 141 15.68 -11.92 9.76
N ILE A 142 16.81 -12.01 10.43
CA ILE A 142 17.72 -13.16 10.40
C ILE A 142 17.28 -14.16 11.47
#